data_2fec18b29bf981cbab446f3463afc583
#
_entry.id   2fec18b29bf981cbab446f3463afc583
#
_cell.length_a   1.000
_cell.length_b   1.000
_cell.length_c   1.000
_cell.angle_alpha   90.00
_cell.angle_beta   90.00
_cell.angle_gamma   90.00
#
_symmetry.space_group_name_H-M   'P 1'
#
loop_
_entity.id
_entity.type
_entity.pdbx_description
1 polymer ?
#
loop_
_entity_poly.entity_id
_entity_poly.type
_entity_poly.pdbx_seq_one_letter_code
_entity_poly.pdbx_strand_id
1 'polypeptide(L)'
;NDLTQYLLAVDRANARVADLFNPYHPAVLRVLNNIASECEHYELPFSLCGELGGDPEGAILLIAMGYRRLSMNLSSLNKVKWVLRRLNVSDMEQLLSECLAQPNAKQVLRLTRNFMIEHQLGNLFYTPK
;
A
#
# COMPACT_ATOMS: atom_id res chain seq x y z
N ASN A 1 -10.42 -3.08 1.92
CA ASN A 1 -11.49 -2.61 1.00
C ASN A 1 -12.61 -1.91 1.75
N ASP A 2 -13.16 -2.51 2.80
CA ASP A 2 -14.23 -1.91 3.60
C ASP A 2 -13.77 -0.63 4.29
N LEU A 3 -12.56 -0.62 4.85
CA LEU A 3 -11.97 0.59 5.43
C LEU A 3 -11.92 1.73 4.39
N THR A 4 -11.45 1.46 3.19
CA THR A 4 -11.36 2.45 2.12
C THR A 4 -12.75 2.97 1.74
N GLN A 5 -13.73 2.07 1.58
CA GLN A 5 -15.10 2.41 1.23
C GLN A 5 -15.74 3.33 2.26
N TYR A 6 -15.67 2.98 3.54
CA TYR A 6 -16.30 3.75 4.62
C TYR A 6 -15.56 5.06 4.88
N LEU A 7 -14.22 5.05 4.84
CA LEU A 7 -13.42 6.24 5.10
C LEU A 7 -13.62 7.31 4.01
N LEU A 8 -13.64 6.89 2.75
CA LEU A 8 -13.84 7.81 1.62
C LEU A 8 -15.32 8.06 1.32
N ALA A 9 -16.25 7.38 2.01
CA ALA A 9 -17.68 7.41 1.75
C ALA A 9 -18.04 7.11 0.27
N VAL A 10 -17.33 6.18 -0.34
CA VAL A 10 -17.46 5.82 -1.75
C VAL A 10 -17.87 4.36 -1.88
N ASP A 11 -19.01 4.13 -2.51
CA ASP A 11 -19.45 2.78 -2.85
C ASP A 11 -18.65 2.27 -4.06
N ARG A 12 -17.81 1.25 -3.84
CA ARG A 12 -16.99 0.60 -4.87
C ARG A 12 -17.82 -0.07 -5.98
N ALA A 13 -19.08 -0.41 -5.70
CA ALA A 13 -19.98 -1.03 -6.67
C ALA A 13 -20.69 0.00 -7.57
N ASN A 14 -20.64 1.28 -7.23
CA ASN A 14 -21.27 2.35 -7.99
C ASN A 14 -20.31 2.90 -9.05
N ALA A 15 -20.56 2.57 -10.31
CA ALA A 15 -19.72 2.97 -11.45
C ALA A 15 -19.50 4.49 -11.57
N ARG A 16 -20.41 5.32 -11.04
CA ARG A 16 -20.29 6.79 -11.12
C ARG A 16 -19.22 7.37 -10.22
N VAL A 17 -18.86 6.66 -9.17
CA VAL A 17 -17.91 7.12 -8.14
C VAL A 17 -16.77 6.12 -7.91
N ALA A 18 -16.72 5.02 -8.67
CA ALA A 18 -15.70 3.97 -8.53
C ALA A 18 -14.27 4.52 -8.65
N ASP A 19 -14.06 5.53 -9.48
CA ASP A 19 -12.75 6.20 -9.64
C ASP A 19 -12.26 6.91 -8.37
N LEU A 20 -13.18 7.24 -7.45
CA LEU A 20 -12.85 7.84 -6.16
C LEU A 20 -12.44 6.78 -5.12
N PHE A 21 -12.78 5.52 -5.35
CA PHE A 21 -12.35 4.40 -4.51
C PHE A 21 -10.88 4.08 -4.80
N ASN A 22 -9.99 4.63 -4.01
CA ASN A 22 -8.56 4.41 -4.20
C ASN A 22 -7.88 4.13 -2.85
N PRO A 23 -7.35 2.91 -2.63
CA PRO A 23 -6.67 2.54 -1.38
C PRO A 23 -5.35 3.30 -1.16
N TYR A 24 -4.79 3.93 -2.20
CA TYR A 24 -3.62 4.81 -2.10
C TYR A 24 -3.96 6.25 -1.74
N HIS A 25 -5.23 6.55 -1.46
CA HIS A 25 -5.61 7.89 -1.00
C HIS A 25 -4.90 8.19 0.33
N PRO A 26 -4.28 9.38 0.49
CA PRO A 26 -3.50 9.70 1.69
C PRO A 26 -4.30 9.58 3.00
N ALA A 27 -5.61 9.84 2.98
CA ALA A 27 -6.46 9.62 4.14
C ALA A 27 -6.48 8.15 4.57
N VAL A 28 -6.55 7.21 3.60
CA VAL A 28 -6.53 5.77 3.87
C VAL A 28 -5.18 5.36 4.44
N LEU A 29 -4.09 5.82 3.83
CA LEU A 29 -2.72 5.52 4.29
C LEU A 29 -2.48 6.04 5.70
N ARG A 30 -2.93 7.26 6.03
CA ARG A 30 -2.81 7.83 7.38
C ARG A 30 -3.57 7.01 8.42
N VAL A 31 -4.78 6.57 8.10
CA VAL A 31 -5.56 5.71 9.02
C VAL A 31 -4.88 4.36 9.23
N LEU A 32 -4.40 3.72 8.15
CA LEU A 32 -3.66 2.46 8.26
C LEU A 32 -2.38 2.61 9.09
N ASN A 33 -1.65 3.71 8.90
CA ASN A 33 -0.45 4.02 9.67
C ASN A 33 -0.76 4.25 11.15
N ASN A 34 -1.83 4.98 11.46
CA ASN A 34 -2.26 5.20 12.85
C ASN A 34 -2.69 3.90 13.51
N ILE A 35 -3.44 3.04 12.81
CA ILE A 35 -3.82 1.71 13.33
C ILE A 35 -2.57 0.88 13.68
N ALA A 36 -1.58 0.85 12.80
CA ALA A 36 -0.35 0.12 13.04
C ALA A 36 0.39 0.67 14.28
N SER A 37 0.54 1.99 14.37
CA SER A 37 1.19 2.66 15.50
C SER A 37 0.48 2.37 16.83
N GLU A 38 -0.85 2.43 16.87
CA GLU A 38 -1.63 2.12 18.06
C GLU A 38 -1.52 0.63 18.45
N CYS A 39 -1.58 -0.27 17.46
CA CYS A 39 -1.40 -1.69 17.72
C CYS A 39 0.00 -2.02 18.28
N GLU A 40 1.05 -1.36 17.75
CA GLU A 40 2.40 -1.52 18.30
C GLU A 40 2.51 -0.96 19.72
N HIS A 41 1.93 0.21 19.99
CA HIS A 41 1.93 0.84 21.30
C HIS A 41 1.28 -0.06 22.38
N TYR A 42 0.19 -0.73 22.03
CA TYR A 42 -0.53 -1.63 22.95
C TYR A 42 -0.11 -3.10 22.82
N GLU A 43 0.96 -3.40 22.09
CA GLU A 43 1.45 -4.76 21.84
C GLU A 43 0.39 -5.73 21.28
N LEU A 44 -0.54 -5.20 20.48
CA LEU A 44 -1.60 -5.98 19.86
C LEU A 44 -1.15 -6.59 18.54
N PRO A 45 -1.43 -7.88 18.28
CA PRO A 45 -1.16 -8.47 17.00
C PRO A 45 -2.11 -7.90 15.94
N PHE A 46 -1.59 -7.50 14.79
CA PHE A 46 -2.37 -6.97 13.69
C PHE A 46 -1.95 -7.53 12.33
N SER A 47 -2.87 -7.50 11.39
CA SER A 47 -2.66 -7.97 10.03
C SER A 47 -3.55 -7.18 9.06
N LEU A 48 -3.21 -7.23 7.79
CA LEU A 48 -4.04 -6.64 6.75
C LEU A 48 -4.43 -7.70 5.73
N CYS A 49 -5.71 -7.72 5.38
CA CYS A 49 -6.25 -8.51 4.29
C CYS A 49 -6.85 -7.59 3.22
N GLY A 50 -6.80 -8.02 1.97
CA GLY A 50 -7.33 -7.29 0.82
C GLY A 50 -6.29 -7.02 -0.26
N GLU A 51 -6.74 -6.41 -1.34
CA GLU A 51 -5.96 -6.24 -2.57
C GLU A 51 -4.71 -5.38 -2.36
N LEU A 52 -4.75 -4.39 -1.47
CA LEU A 52 -3.61 -3.53 -1.17
C LEU A 52 -2.38 -4.33 -0.67
N GLY A 53 -2.62 -5.38 0.14
CA GLY A 53 -1.55 -6.26 0.60
C GLY A 53 -0.95 -7.14 -0.49
N GLY A 54 -1.73 -7.44 -1.53
CA GLY A 54 -1.31 -8.22 -2.70
C GLY A 54 -0.72 -7.40 -3.84
N ASP A 55 -0.78 -6.09 -3.74
CA ASP A 55 -0.12 -5.18 -4.67
C ASP A 55 1.30 -4.86 -4.16
N PRO A 56 2.36 -5.07 -4.97
CA PRO A 56 3.73 -4.77 -4.55
C PRO A 56 3.94 -3.35 -4.02
N GLU A 57 3.36 -2.34 -4.67
CA GLU A 57 3.44 -0.94 -4.22
C GLU A 57 2.77 -0.76 -2.85
N GLY A 58 1.59 -1.37 -2.67
CA GLY A 58 0.87 -1.35 -1.40
C GLY A 58 1.60 -2.09 -0.28
N ALA A 59 2.17 -3.25 -0.60
CA ALA A 59 2.92 -4.06 0.35
C ALA A 59 4.16 -3.30 0.88
N ILE A 60 4.87 -2.55 0.03
CA ILE A 60 6.00 -1.69 0.45
C ILE A 60 5.55 -0.72 1.54
N LEU A 61 4.45 0.02 1.30
CA LEU A 61 3.94 0.99 2.27
C LEU A 61 3.46 0.33 3.56
N LEU A 62 2.79 -0.81 3.46
CA LEU A 62 2.31 -1.56 4.63
C LEU A 62 3.46 -2.10 5.50
N ILE A 63 4.53 -2.62 4.89
CA ILE A 63 5.73 -3.05 5.63
C ILE A 63 6.39 -1.85 6.31
N ALA A 64 6.47 -0.71 5.64
CA ALA A 64 6.97 0.54 6.22
C ALA A 64 6.15 1.00 7.44
N MET A 65 4.83 0.80 7.42
CA MET A 65 3.93 1.11 8.54
C MET A 65 4.07 0.15 9.74
N GLY A 66 4.80 -0.97 9.59
CA GLY A 66 4.92 -1.97 10.65
C GLY A 66 4.08 -3.24 10.46
N TYR A 67 3.26 -3.35 9.42
CA TYR A 67 2.53 -4.60 9.14
C TYR A 67 3.51 -5.74 8.83
N ARG A 68 3.35 -6.88 9.50
CA ARG A 68 4.20 -8.07 9.32
C ARG A 68 3.41 -9.30 8.84
N ARG A 69 2.08 -9.16 8.75
CA ARG A 69 1.17 -10.20 8.26
C ARG A 69 0.24 -9.60 7.23
N LEU A 70 0.43 -9.99 5.97
CA LEU A 70 -0.39 -9.58 4.83
C LEU A 70 -1.07 -10.80 4.24
N SER A 71 -2.39 -10.72 4.07
CA SER A 71 -3.19 -11.75 3.41
C SER A 71 -3.43 -11.33 1.96
N MET A 72 -3.16 -12.22 1.01
CA MET A 72 -3.28 -11.92 -0.41
C MET A 72 -3.61 -13.16 -1.23
N ASN A 73 -3.99 -12.96 -2.49
CA ASN A 73 -4.16 -14.04 -3.44
C ASN A 73 -2.83 -14.75 -3.73
N LEU A 74 -2.87 -16.04 -3.97
CA LEU A 74 -1.69 -16.86 -4.25
C LEU A 74 -0.88 -16.34 -5.46
N SER A 75 -1.57 -15.80 -6.47
CA SER A 75 -0.93 -15.19 -7.66
C SER A 75 -0.09 -13.95 -7.35
N SER A 76 -0.42 -13.21 -6.28
CA SER A 76 0.32 -12.03 -5.84
C SER A 76 1.54 -12.37 -4.99
N LEU A 77 1.52 -13.49 -4.30
CA LEU A 77 2.51 -13.86 -3.28
C LEU A 77 3.95 -13.80 -3.81
N ASN A 78 4.19 -14.39 -4.97
CA ASN A 78 5.54 -14.43 -5.53
C ASN A 78 6.06 -13.05 -5.93
N LYS A 79 5.20 -12.18 -6.47
CA LYS A 79 5.55 -10.81 -6.85
C LYS A 79 5.89 -9.97 -5.63
N VAL A 80 5.02 -9.97 -4.63
CA VAL A 80 5.22 -9.22 -3.38
C VAL A 80 6.49 -9.70 -2.67
N LYS A 81 6.66 -11.00 -2.51
CA LYS A 81 7.86 -11.58 -1.88
C LYS A 81 9.13 -11.22 -2.64
N TRP A 82 9.10 -11.24 -3.97
CA TRP A 82 10.24 -10.89 -4.82
C TRP A 82 10.65 -9.43 -4.65
N VAL A 83 9.69 -8.51 -4.54
CA VAL A 83 9.92 -7.08 -4.32
C VAL A 83 10.48 -6.84 -2.92
N LEU A 84 9.78 -7.30 -1.89
CA LEU A 84 10.15 -7.03 -0.49
C LEU A 84 11.55 -7.56 -0.13
N ARG A 85 11.99 -8.66 -0.75
CA ARG A 85 13.34 -9.19 -0.50
C ARG A 85 14.49 -8.38 -1.11
N ARG A 86 14.18 -7.36 -1.89
CA ARG A 86 15.17 -6.49 -2.57
C ARG A 86 15.24 -5.09 -1.99
N LEU A 87 14.43 -4.81 -0.98
CA LEU A 87 14.31 -3.50 -0.39
C LEU A 87 14.73 -3.52 1.08
N ASN A 88 15.25 -2.41 1.55
CA ASN A 88 15.51 -2.16 2.96
C ASN A 88 14.31 -1.46 3.61
N VAL A 89 14.05 -1.76 4.87
CA VAL A 89 12.91 -1.18 5.60
C VAL A 89 13.07 0.34 5.71
N SER A 90 14.29 0.83 5.97
CA SER A 90 14.57 2.27 6.07
C SER A 90 14.20 3.04 4.80
N ASP A 91 14.46 2.47 3.62
CA ASP A 91 14.12 3.10 2.33
C ASP A 91 12.60 3.14 2.13
N MET A 92 11.90 2.06 2.55
CA MET A 92 10.44 2.00 2.54
C MET A 92 9.80 3.01 3.51
N GLU A 93 10.37 3.20 4.70
CA GLU A 93 9.92 4.18 5.70
C GLU A 93 10.08 5.61 5.20
N GLN A 94 11.18 5.92 4.52
CA GLN A 94 11.36 7.22 3.88
C GLN A 94 10.30 7.46 2.80
N LEU A 95 10.07 6.49 1.91
CA LEU A 95 9.00 6.56 0.92
C LEU A 95 7.62 6.78 1.56
N LEU A 96 7.32 6.05 2.65
CA LEU A 96 6.06 6.21 3.39
C LEU A 96 5.87 7.65 3.87
N SER A 97 6.92 8.23 4.49
CA SER A 97 6.87 9.62 4.97
C SER A 97 6.53 10.59 3.84
N GLU A 98 7.13 10.42 2.67
CA GLU A 98 6.83 11.23 1.49
C GLU A 98 5.40 11.00 0.98
N CYS A 99 4.93 9.76 0.95
CA CYS A 99 3.57 9.42 0.53
C CYS A 99 2.48 10.00 1.45
N LEU A 100 2.71 9.98 2.77
CA LEU A 100 1.77 10.53 3.75
C LEU A 100 1.61 12.05 3.64
N ALA A 101 2.60 12.75 3.10
CA ALA A 101 2.57 14.20 2.85
C ALA A 101 1.83 14.58 1.56
N GLN A 102 1.49 13.62 0.70
CA GLN A 102 0.85 13.93 -0.59
C GLN A 102 -0.62 14.32 -0.44
N PRO A 103 -1.14 15.19 -1.34
CA PRO A 103 -2.54 15.62 -1.30
C PRO A 103 -3.53 14.62 -1.93
N ASN A 104 -3.06 13.68 -2.75
CA ASN A 104 -3.93 12.75 -3.48
C ASN A 104 -3.24 11.45 -3.88
N ALA A 105 -4.04 10.43 -4.21
CA ALA A 105 -3.56 9.10 -4.58
C ALA A 105 -2.67 9.07 -5.83
N LYS A 106 -2.90 9.96 -6.80
CA LYS A 106 -2.10 10.03 -8.04
C LYS A 106 -0.64 10.37 -7.73
N GLN A 107 -0.40 11.27 -6.79
CA GLN A 107 0.94 11.65 -6.39
C GLN A 107 1.60 10.54 -5.56
N VAL A 108 0.85 9.87 -4.69
CA VAL A 108 1.33 8.68 -3.97
C VAL A 108 1.79 7.60 -4.95
N LEU A 109 0.95 7.22 -5.91
CA LEU A 109 1.29 6.21 -6.92
C LEU A 109 2.50 6.61 -7.78
N ARG A 110 2.67 7.90 -8.06
CA ARG A 110 3.86 8.37 -8.76
C ARG A 110 5.13 8.15 -7.94
N LEU A 111 5.09 8.43 -6.64
CA LEU A 111 6.23 8.22 -5.74
C LEU A 111 6.57 6.74 -5.62
N THR A 112 5.58 5.88 -5.40
CA THR A 112 5.82 4.43 -5.28
C THR A 112 6.40 3.84 -6.56
N ARG A 113 5.91 4.25 -7.73
CA ARG A 113 6.45 3.81 -9.02
C ARG A 113 7.88 4.27 -9.25
N ASN A 114 8.19 5.55 -8.99
CA ASN A 114 9.55 6.07 -9.10
C ASN A 114 10.50 5.31 -8.18
N PHE A 115 10.11 5.09 -6.94
CA PHE A 115 10.86 4.30 -5.98
C PHE A 115 11.16 2.88 -6.49
N MET A 116 10.16 2.21 -7.06
CA MET A 116 10.37 0.87 -7.64
C MET A 116 11.31 0.90 -8.85
N ILE A 117 11.25 1.93 -9.69
CA ILE A 117 12.14 2.09 -10.84
C ILE A 117 13.58 2.32 -10.36
N GLU A 118 13.79 3.19 -9.40
CA GLU A 118 15.10 3.50 -8.80
C GLU A 118 15.76 2.26 -8.18
N HIS A 119 14.96 1.38 -7.60
CA HIS A 119 15.41 0.10 -7.03
C HIS A 119 15.41 -1.07 -8.05
N GLN A 120 15.36 -0.77 -9.35
CA GLN A 120 15.41 -1.77 -10.45
C GLN A 120 14.25 -2.78 -10.41
N LEU A 121 13.10 -2.40 -9.87
CA LEU A 121 11.89 -3.21 -9.78
C LEU A 121 10.85 -2.84 -10.86
N GLY A 122 11.19 -1.92 -11.75
CA GLY A 122 10.29 -1.39 -12.79
C GLY A 122 9.78 -2.43 -13.79
N ASN A 123 10.46 -3.57 -13.93
CA ASN A 123 10.06 -4.66 -14.83
C ASN A 123 8.67 -5.23 -14.51
N LEU A 124 8.16 -5.01 -13.30
CA LEU A 124 6.81 -5.45 -12.91
C LEU A 124 5.69 -4.64 -13.58
N PHE A 125 6.00 -3.46 -14.11
CA PHE A 125 5.04 -2.62 -14.85
C PHE A 125 5.00 -2.92 -16.35
N TYR A 126 5.99 -3.65 -16.85
CA TYR A 126 6.03 -4.08 -18.25
C TYR A 126 5.48 -5.50 -18.35
N THR A 127 4.20 -5.64 -18.61
CA THR A 127 3.66 -6.88 -19.19
C THR A 127 4.08 -6.87 -20.66
N PRO A 128 4.90 -7.82 -21.13
CA PRO A 128 5.10 -7.98 -22.58
C PRO A 128 3.73 -8.29 -23.20
N LYS A 129 3.35 -7.52 -24.21
CA LYS A 129 2.19 -7.80 -25.05
C LYS A 129 2.36 -9.09 -25.81
#